data_6bad00215927d8a646909574a3240193
#
_entry.id   6bad00215927d8a646909574a3240193
#
_cell.length_a   1.000
_cell.length_b   1.000
_cell.length_c   1.000
_cell.angle_alpha   90.00
_cell.angle_beta   90.00
_cell.angle_gamma   90.00
#
_symmetry.space_group_name_H-M   'P 1'
#
loop_
_entity.id
_entity.type
_entity.pdbx_description
1 polymer ?
#
loop_
_entity_poly.entity_id
_entity_poly.type
_entity_poly.pdbx_seq_one_letter_code
_entity_poly.pdbx_strand_id
1 'polypeptide(L)'
;MRAFIASSIGVACAAAAVLPLTSPTGAAATAPAAPASAPVPVTAPRLPGSTQSLPLVPLAPPTTTPATTAPGSSGSSGDGVPLGLPARDVEPFSLLGVVWDDPEEELHGRIQVRTRAVDTGAWSPWQELEPHADSPDPASAEGRGRGLRGATAPLWVGDSDGVQARVLPEEGDGSDDSGDGPGLPRGLRLDLVDPGDAPADDPTPQARASSEANARLAPVGAHEIPALDQEASQGDLEAVDAAPEAATDTPDAPDAADAPDTGGNTDGGSGDLMSAASGQGIVRTGALTADTLAPIGPRPAIVTRRGWGADERLRGPFLYTKTVKVAFVHHTAMSNNYSCSQAPSLIRGIYRYHVKSNGWRDVGYNFFVDKCGKIYEGRAGGVARPVMGAHTYGFNANSTGIAVLGSYSTTKPSATVVNALSRLVAWKLGLHGVNPRGTVTVTSGGGKYPKGTKVGLRTVSGHRDGAQTSCPGDRLYRELGTVRERAARLQGR
;
A
#
# COMPACT_ATOMS: atom_id res chain seq x y z
N MET A 1 -34.03 53.33 16.06
CA MET A 1 -35.46 52.98 15.99
C MET A 1 -35.55 51.46 16.03
N ARG A 2 -35.78 50.95 17.17
CA ARG A 2 -36.97 50.31 17.78
C ARG A 2 -37.74 49.42 16.80
N ALA A 3 -37.75 48.09 17.03
CA ALA A 3 -38.90 47.42 17.67
C ALA A 3 -38.55 45.95 18.00
N PHE A 4 -38.79 45.62 19.26
CA PHE A 4 -38.90 44.24 19.80
C PHE A 4 -40.31 43.71 19.52
N ILE A 5 -40.43 42.39 19.22
CA ILE A 5 -41.69 41.65 19.46
C ILE A 5 -41.33 40.36 20.21
N ALA A 6 -41.81 40.32 21.45
CA ALA A 6 -41.91 39.13 22.27
C ALA A 6 -43.26 38.45 22.00
N SER A 7 -43.33 37.14 22.01
CA SER A 7 -44.60 36.43 22.12
C SER A 7 -44.47 35.11 22.91
N SER A 8 -45.42 34.93 23.75
CA SER A 8 -45.55 34.23 25.00
C SER A 8 -45.82 32.74 24.89
N ILE A 9 -45.44 32.06 25.96
CA ILE A 9 -45.70 30.71 26.42
C ILE A 9 -47.18 30.43 26.63
N GLY A 10 -47.66 29.24 26.20
CA GLY A 10 -48.94 28.66 26.60
C GLY A 10 -48.75 27.21 27.10
N VAL A 11 -48.87 27.03 28.41
CA VAL A 11 -48.92 25.73 29.07
C VAL A 11 -50.40 25.29 29.16
N ALA A 12 -50.69 24.07 28.64
CA ALA A 12 -52.01 23.44 28.86
C ALA A 12 -51.80 22.14 29.66
N CYS A 13 -52.29 22.12 30.90
CA CYS A 13 -52.47 20.95 31.75
C CYS A 13 -53.74 20.21 31.34
N ALA A 14 -53.63 18.92 31.07
CA ALA A 14 -54.77 18.01 30.94
C ALA A 14 -54.76 17.00 32.10
N ALA A 15 -55.82 17.04 32.92
CA ALA A 15 -56.05 16.15 34.04
C ALA A 15 -56.59 14.79 33.55
N ALA A 16 -56.04 13.71 34.06
CA ALA A 16 -56.51 12.34 33.81
C ALA A 16 -57.55 11.94 34.86
N ALA A 17 -58.76 11.55 34.43
CA ALA A 17 -59.78 10.92 35.23
C ALA A 17 -59.61 9.39 35.29
N VAL A 18 -59.56 8.85 36.49
CA VAL A 18 -59.49 7.39 36.74
C VAL A 18 -60.92 6.88 36.93
N LEU A 19 -61.35 5.88 36.18
CA LEU A 19 -62.53 5.10 36.34
C LEU A 19 -62.17 3.62 36.59
N PRO A 20 -62.81 2.91 37.54
CA PRO A 20 -62.52 1.50 37.76
C PRO A 20 -63.36 0.60 36.82
N LEU A 21 -62.68 -0.31 36.14
CA LEU A 21 -63.29 -1.34 35.30
C LEU A 21 -63.34 -2.69 36.09
N THR A 22 -64.52 -3.19 36.25
CA THR A 22 -64.85 -4.53 36.78
C THR A 22 -64.59 -5.58 35.68
N SER A 23 -63.90 -6.66 36.01
CA SER A 23 -63.61 -7.79 35.10
C SER A 23 -64.81 -8.73 34.95
N PRO A 24 -65.10 -9.22 33.76
CA PRO A 24 -65.84 -10.47 33.60
C PRO A 24 -64.86 -11.63 33.31
N THR A 25 -65.00 -12.71 34.07
CA THR A 25 -64.38 -14.01 33.76
C THR A 25 -64.95 -14.58 32.47
N GLY A 26 -64.11 -14.71 31.47
CA GLY A 26 -64.41 -15.33 30.17
C GLY A 26 -63.37 -16.35 29.79
N ALA A 27 -63.76 -17.53 29.37
CA ALA A 27 -62.98 -18.71 29.06
C ALA A 27 -61.88 -18.45 28.06
N ALA A 28 -60.68 -18.99 28.31
CA ALA A 28 -59.54 -18.98 27.44
C ALA A 28 -59.78 -19.87 26.20
N ALA A 29 -59.92 -19.25 25.04
CA ALA A 29 -59.74 -19.92 23.76
C ALA A 29 -58.25 -19.84 23.37
N THR A 30 -57.58 -20.99 23.26
CA THR A 30 -56.20 -21.10 22.76
C THR A 30 -56.19 -20.72 21.29
N ALA A 31 -55.61 -19.56 20.97
CA ALA A 31 -55.29 -19.19 19.60
C ALA A 31 -54.07 -20.01 19.09
N PRO A 32 -54.05 -20.46 17.83
CA PRO A 32 -52.88 -21.16 17.28
C PRO A 32 -51.70 -20.20 17.24
N ALA A 33 -50.52 -20.71 17.68
CA ALA A 33 -49.26 -19.96 17.62
C ALA A 33 -48.94 -19.62 16.16
N ALA A 34 -48.70 -18.34 15.92
CA ALA A 34 -48.16 -17.89 14.63
C ALA A 34 -46.78 -18.56 14.36
N PRO A 35 -46.50 -18.99 13.11
CA PRO A 35 -45.21 -19.57 12.79
C PRO A 35 -44.11 -18.55 13.08
N ALA A 36 -43.09 -18.96 13.85
CA ALA A 36 -41.90 -18.15 14.09
C ALA A 36 -41.29 -17.75 12.77
N SER A 37 -41.21 -16.45 12.51
CA SER A 37 -40.51 -15.92 11.33
C SER A 37 -39.07 -16.42 11.36
N ALA A 38 -38.65 -17.14 10.34
CA ALA A 38 -37.27 -17.54 10.19
C ALA A 38 -36.36 -16.30 10.21
N PRO A 39 -35.21 -16.37 10.89
CA PRO A 39 -34.26 -15.23 10.90
C PRO A 39 -33.89 -14.88 9.48
N VAL A 40 -34.16 -13.64 9.08
CA VAL A 40 -33.69 -13.08 7.80
C VAL A 40 -32.16 -13.18 7.83
N PRO A 41 -31.51 -13.82 6.86
CA PRO A 41 -30.05 -13.86 6.84
C PRO A 41 -29.54 -12.42 6.81
N VAL A 42 -28.80 -12.02 7.83
CA VAL A 42 -28.08 -10.75 7.85
C VAL A 42 -27.01 -10.86 6.76
N THR A 43 -27.30 -10.32 5.60
CA THR A 43 -26.31 -10.23 4.51
C THR A 43 -25.19 -9.36 5.05
N ALA A 44 -24.00 -9.93 5.21
CA ALA A 44 -22.82 -9.17 5.60
C ALA A 44 -22.68 -8.00 4.61
N PRO A 45 -22.41 -6.77 5.08
CA PRO A 45 -22.28 -5.61 4.21
C PRO A 45 -21.21 -5.91 3.15
N ARG A 46 -21.58 -5.80 1.87
CA ARG A 46 -20.64 -5.96 0.77
C ARG A 46 -19.56 -4.90 0.91
N LEU A 47 -18.29 -5.32 0.80
CA LEU A 47 -17.16 -4.40 0.73
C LEU A 47 -17.32 -3.51 -0.51
N PRO A 48 -17.13 -2.16 -0.38
CA PRO A 48 -17.11 -1.30 -1.55
C PRO A 48 -16.07 -1.76 -2.56
N GLY A 49 -16.42 -1.77 -3.84
CA GLY A 49 -15.55 -2.21 -4.92
C GLY A 49 -15.51 -3.73 -5.10
N SER A 50 -14.95 -4.17 -6.21
CA SER A 50 -14.90 -5.57 -6.63
C SER A 50 -13.54 -5.95 -7.20
N THR A 51 -13.31 -7.27 -7.34
CA THR A 51 -12.20 -7.83 -8.10
C THR A 51 -12.76 -8.99 -8.92
N GLN A 52 -12.60 -8.92 -10.23
CA GLN A 52 -12.96 -9.98 -11.18
C GLN A 52 -11.66 -10.64 -11.63
N SER A 53 -11.60 -11.97 -11.65
CA SER A 53 -10.43 -12.73 -12.05
C SER A 53 -10.76 -13.56 -13.29
N LEU A 54 -10.04 -13.32 -14.38
CA LEU A 54 -10.30 -13.91 -15.70
C LEU A 54 -9.08 -14.73 -16.13
N PRO A 55 -9.19 -16.08 -16.27
CA PRO A 55 -8.07 -16.90 -16.70
C PRO A 55 -7.66 -16.53 -18.13
N LEU A 56 -6.33 -16.45 -18.37
CA LEU A 56 -5.80 -16.34 -19.71
C LEU A 56 -5.76 -17.73 -20.34
N VAL A 57 -6.27 -17.83 -21.57
CA VAL A 57 -6.40 -19.09 -22.29
C VAL A 57 -5.60 -19.07 -23.59
N PRO A 58 -5.24 -20.23 -24.17
CA PRO A 58 -4.65 -20.27 -25.49
C PRO A 58 -5.53 -19.54 -26.51
N LEU A 59 -4.94 -18.59 -27.24
CA LEU A 59 -5.64 -17.90 -28.34
C LEU A 59 -5.59 -18.80 -29.57
N ALA A 60 -6.76 -19.10 -30.17
CA ALA A 60 -6.81 -19.81 -31.44
C ALA A 60 -5.97 -19.03 -32.48
N PRO A 61 -5.14 -19.72 -33.30
CA PRO A 61 -4.44 -19.04 -34.38
C PRO A 61 -5.47 -18.36 -35.30
N PRO A 62 -5.15 -17.17 -35.87
CA PRO A 62 -6.05 -16.56 -36.82
C PRO A 62 -6.36 -17.57 -37.93
N THR A 63 -7.63 -17.86 -38.16
CA THR A 63 -8.07 -18.71 -39.27
C THR A 63 -7.65 -18.07 -40.58
N THR A 64 -6.44 -18.41 -41.05
CA THR A 64 -6.04 -18.14 -42.42
C THR A 64 -6.89 -19.06 -43.33
N THR A 65 -7.58 -18.49 -44.31
CA THR A 65 -8.27 -19.13 -45.43
C THR A 65 -7.51 -20.41 -45.85
N PRO A 66 -8.20 -21.51 -46.16
CA PRO A 66 -7.55 -22.77 -46.48
C PRO A 66 -6.64 -22.62 -47.71
N ALA A 67 -5.34 -22.58 -47.46
CA ALA A 67 -4.34 -22.77 -48.48
C ALA A 67 -4.24 -24.28 -48.77
N THR A 68 -4.40 -24.63 -50.01
CA THR A 68 -4.28 -25.93 -50.64
C THR A 68 -3.16 -26.77 -50.09
N THR A 69 -3.48 -27.91 -49.53
CA THR A 69 -2.56 -28.93 -49.00
C THR A 69 -1.51 -29.36 -50.02
N ALA A 70 -0.23 -29.13 -49.70
CA ALA A 70 0.89 -29.93 -50.20
C ALA A 70 1.32 -30.89 -49.09
N PRO A 71 1.41 -32.22 -49.33
CA PRO A 71 1.81 -33.18 -48.31
C PRO A 71 3.32 -33.20 -48.18
N GLY A 72 3.83 -32.97 -46.99
CA GLY A 72 5.21 -33.26 -46.65
C GLY A 72 6.05 -32.15 -46.01
N SER A 73 5.69 -31.71 -44.82
CA SER A 73 6.65 -31.22 -43.85
C SER A 73 6.09 -31.45 -42.44
N SER A 74 6.70 -32.38 -41.74
CA SER A 74 6.53 -32.55 -40.30
C SER A 74 7.14 -31.30 -39.63
N GLY A 75 6.34 -30.26 -39.45
CA GLY A 75 6.72 -29.08 -38.69
C GLY A 75 6.75 -29.42 -37.22
N SER A 76 7.88 -29.27 -36.62
CA SER A 76 8.16 -29.31 -35.20
C SER A 76 7.19 -28.36 -34.48
N SER A 77 6.29 -28.92 -33.63
CA SER A 77 5.34 -28.19 -32.79
C SER A 77 6.07 -27.65 -31.56
N GLY A 78 6.84 -26.56 -31.72
CA GLY A 78 7.55 -25.89 -30.64
C GLY A 78 7.15 -24.42 -30.45
N ASP A 79 6.28 -23.86 -31.31
CA ASP A 79 5.83 -22.48 -31.15
C ASP A 79 4.74 -22.43 -30.09
N GLY A 80 5.06 -21.90 -28.89
CA GLY A 80 4.13 -21.72 -27.79
C GLY A 80 2.90 -20.95 -28.26
N VAL A 81 1.71 -21.58 -28.12
CA VAL A 81 0.43 -20.92 -28.47
C VAL A 81 0.28 -19.69 -27.59
N PRO A 82 0.11 -18.48 -28.16
CA PRO A 82 -0.02 -17.26 -27.36
C PRO A 82 -1.22 -17.38 -26.42
N LEU A 83 -1.00 -17.08 -25.14
CA LEU A 83 -2.07 -16.96 -24.16
C LEU A 83 -2.73 -15.59 -24.25
N GLY A 84 -4.00 -15.51 -23.88
CA GLY A 84 -4.67 -14.23 -23.82
C GLY A 84 -6.13 -14.30 -23.40
N LEU A 85 -6.80 -13.18 -23.55
CA LEU A 85 -8.23 -13.03 -23.33
C LEU A 85 -8.80 -12.33 -24.56
N PRO A 86 -9.71 -12.95 -25.32
CA PRO A 86 -10.43 -12.29 -26.41
C PRO A 86 -11.20 -11.08 -25.88
N ALA A 87 -11.45 -10.09 -26.76
CA ALA A 87 -12.27 -8.93 -26.41
C ALA A 87 -13.63 -9.38 -25.85
N ARG A 88 -13.98 -8.88 -24.68
CA ARG A 88 -15.22 -9.22 -24.00
C ARG A 88 -15.73 -8.12 -23.10
N ASP A 89 -17.02 -8.11 -22.87
CA ASP A 89 -17.68 -7.28 -21.88
C ASP A 89 -17.45 -7.85 -20.48
N VAL A 90 -17.29 -6.97 -19.52
CA VAL A 90 -17.03 -7.29 -18.11
C VAL A 90 -17.76 -6.30 -17.20
N GLU A 91 -17.91 -6.63 -15.92
CA GLU A 91 -18.36 -5.64 -14.93
C GLU A 91 -17.41 -4.46 -14.89
N PRO A 92 -17.89 -3.24 -14.57
CA PRO A 92 -17.07 -2.04 -14.52
C PRO A 92 -15.84 -2.18 -13.63
N PHE A 93 -14.72 -1.63 -14.09
CA PHE A 93 -13.45 -1.62 -13.38
C PHE A 93 -12.65 -0.38 -13.80
N SER A 94 -11.62 -0.02 -13.01
CA SER A 94 -10.76 1.13 -13.34
C SER A 94 -9.27 0.80 -13.29
N LEU A 95 -8.90 -0.38 -12.73
CA LEU A 95 -7.52 -0.83 -12.61
C LEU A 95 -7.46 -2.31 -12.96
N LEU A 96 -6.35 -2.74 -13.54
CA LEU A 96 -6.11 -4.14 -13.86
C LEU A 96 -4.64 -4.53 -13.65
N GLY A 97 -4.39 -5.84 -13.60
CA GLY A 97 -3.06 -6.43 -13.65
C GLY A 97 -3.15 -7.92 -13.92
N VAL A 98 -2.04 -8.53 -14.28
CA VAL A 98 -1.95 -9.99 -14.46
C VAL A 98 -1.26 -10.59 -13.25
N VAL A 99 -1.79 -11.70 -12.77
CA VAL A 99 -1.24 -12.45 -11.64
C VAL A 99 -1.06 -13.94 -12.01
N TRP A 100 -0.16 -14.61 -11.31
CA TRP A 100 0.13 -16.05 -11.46
C TRP A 100 0.41 -16.71 -10.11
N ASP A 101 0.45 -18.05 -10.09
CA ASP A 101 0.37 -18.78 -8.84
C ASP A 101 1.64 -18.70 -7.97
N ASP A 102 2.84 -18.73 -8.56
CA ASP A 102 4.10 -18.73 -7.84
C ASP A 102 4.80 -17.36 -7.89
N PRO A 103 4.95 -16.64 -6.78
CA PRO A 103 5.62 -15.35 -6.76
C PRO A 103 7.12 -15.40 -7.04
N GLU A 104 7.76 -16.58 -6.98
CA GLU A 104 9.18 -16.77 -7.29
C GLU A 104 9.41 -17.07 -8.77
N GLU A 105 8.34 -17.38 -9.52
CA GLU A 105 8.40 -17.64 -10.95
C GLU A 105 8.38 -16.32 -11.73
N GLU A 106 9.42 -16.08 -12.53
CA GLU A 106 9.51 -14.86 -13.34
C GLU A 106 8.69 -14.98 -14.63
N LEU A 107 8.09 -13.89 -15.05
CA LEU A 107 7.36 -13.81 -16.31
C LEU A 107 8.33 -13.53 -17.47
N HIS A 108 8.60 -14.55 -18.30
CA HIS A 108 9.37 -14.41 -19.54
C HIS A 108 8.45 -14.11 -20.72
N GLY A 109 8.13 -12.83 -20.92
CA GLY A 109 7.23 -12.38 -21.98
C GLY A 109 6.67 -10.99 -21.76
N ARG A 110 6.00 -10.47 -22.77
CA ARG A 110 5.33 -9.17 -22.72
C ARG A 110 3.83 -9.37 -22.63
N ILE A 111 3.20 -8.73 -21.65
CA ILE A 111 1.75 -8.71 -21.52
C ILE A 111 1.23 -7.38 -22.03
N GLN A 112 0.28 -7.46 -22.94
CA GLN A 112 -0.39 -6.28 -23.49
C GLN A 112 -1.90 -6.39 -23.26
N VAL A 113 -2.49 -5.25 -22.89
CA VAL A 113 -3.93 -5.11 -22.66
C VAL A 113 -4.48 -3.92 -23.41
N ARG A 114 -5.76 -3.97 -23.73
CA ARG A 114 -6.54 -2.79 -24.11
C ARG A 114 -7.92 -2.85 -23.48
N THR A 115 -8.49 -1.69 -23.21
CA THR A 115 -9.74 -1.56 -22.48
C THR A 115 -10.72 -0.69 -23.25
N ARG A 116 -12.02 -0.89 -23.02
CA ARG A 116 -13.08 -0.05 -23.56
C ARG A 116 -13.57 0.89 -22.47
N ALA A 117 -13.50 2.20 -22.72
CA ALA A 117 -13.96 3.23 -21.79
C ALA A 117 -15.51 3.24 -21.74
N VAL A 118 -16.06 3.34 -20.52
CA VAL A 118 -17.52 3.36 -20.28
C VAL A 118 -18.17 4.59 -20.92
N ASP A 119 -17.55 5.76 -20.83
CA ASP A 119 -18.11 7.04 -21.26
C ASP A 119 -18.20 7.21 -22.78
N THR A 120 -17.23 6.64 -23.51
CA THR A 120 -17.13 6.80 -24.97
C THR A 120 -17.39 5.52 -25.76
N GLY A 121 -17.33 4.35 -25.12
CA GLY A 121 -17.35 3.04 -25.78
C GLY A 121 -16.12 2.76 -26.64
N ALA A 122 -15.09 3.64 -26.59
CA ALA A 122 -13.90 3.54 -27.40
C ALA A 122 -12.87 2.58 -26.78
N TRP A 123 -12.22 1.78 -27.62
CA TRP A 123 -11.10 0.95 -27.22
C TRP A 123 -9.80 1.76 -27.15
N SER A 124 -9.04 1.57 -26.09
CA SER A 124 -7.69 2.16 -25.97
C SER A 124 -6.71 1.51 -26.97
N PRO A 125 -5.58 2.18 -27.27
CA PRO A 125 -4.42 1.49 -27.82
C PRO A 125 -3.97 0.35 -26.88
N TRP A 126 -3.20 -0.61 -27.43
CA TRP A 126 -2.53 -1.61 -26.62
C TRP A 126 -1.55 -0.96 -25.65
N GLN A 127 -1.61 -1.36 -24.41
CA GLN A 127 -0.73 -0.92 -23.32
C GLN A 127 0.02 -2.12 -22.78
N GLU A 128 1.30 -1.97 -22.52
CA GLU A 128 2.13 -3.01 -21.94
C GLU A 128 2.08 -2.94 -20.42
N LEU A 129 1.98 -4.09 -19.76
CA LEU A 129 2.09 -4.19 -18.30
C LEU A 129 3.54 -4.39 -17.92
N GLU A 130 4.06 -3.55 -17.03
CA GLU A 130 5.41 -3.72 -16.50
C GLU A 130 5.46 -4.91 -15.52
N PRO A 131 6.47 -5.78 -15.59
CA PRO A 131 6.71 -6.77 -14.56
C PRO A 131 6.88 -6.09 -13.20
N HIS A 132 6.32 -6.66 -12.15
CA HIS A 132 6.38 -6.08 -10.81
C HIS A 132 7.48 -6.78 -10.00
N ALA A 133 8.45 -5.98 -9.58
CA ALA A 133 9.53 -6.45 -8.71
C ALA A 133 9.28 -6.13 -7.23
N ASP A 134 8.13 -5.54 -6.90
CA ASP A 134 7.69 -5.33 -5.53
C ASP A 134 7.11 -6.65 -5.01
N SER A 135 7.56 -7.09 -3.84
CA SER A 135 7.04 -8.29 -3.21
C SER A 135 7.36 -8.29 -1.71
N PRO A 136 6.53 -8.89 -0.89
CA PRO A 136 6.91 -9.28 0.46
C PRO A 136 8.06 -10.29 0.39
N ASP A 137 8.96 -10.25 1.36
CA ASP A 137 9.94 -11.33 1.54
C ASP A 137 9.19 -12.59 2.01
N PRO A 138 9.18 -13.71 1.25
CA PRO A 138 8.34 -14.88 1.57
C PRO A 138 8.60 -15.45 2.96
N ALA A 139 9.86 -15.42 3.43
CA ALA A 139 10.26 -15.90 4.75
C ALA A 139 9.96 -14.88 5.89
N SER A 140 9.57 -13.65 5.57
CA SER A 140 9.25 -12.63 6.56
C SER A 140 7.90 -12.86 7.25
N ALA A 141 7.62 -12.11 8.31
CA ALA A 141 6.29 -12.10 8.94
C ALA A 141 5.20 -11.63 7.96
N GLU A 142 5.54 -10.80 6.96
CA GLU A 142 4.64 -10.34 5.91
C GLU A 142 4.21 -11.48 4.99
N GLY A 143 5.16 -12.33 4.54
CA GLY A 143 4.90 -13.39 3.55
C GLY A 143 4.38 -14.69 4.14
N ARG A 144 4.76 -15.04 5.38
CA ARG A 144 4.43 -16.34 5.97
C ARG A 144 2.94 -16.59 6.10
N GLY A 145 2.50 -17.79 5.68
CA GLY A 145 1.12 -18.27 5.84
C GLY A 145 0.11 -17.57 4.92
N ARG A 146 0.58 -16.89 3.86
CA ARG A 146 -0.27 -16.23 2.88
C ARG A 146 -0.11 -16.88 1.51
N GLY A 147 -1.19 -16.92 0.75
CA GLY A 147 -1.16 -17.32 -0.66
C GLY A 147 -0.63 -16.16 -1.52
N LEU A 148 0.67 -15.87 -1.40
CA LEU A 148 1.33 -14.87 -2.23
C LEU A 148 1.30 -15.31 -3.68
N ARG A 149 1.22 -14.36 -4.59
CA ARG A 149 1.18 -14.57 -6.03
C ARG A 149 2.18 -13.66 -6.71
N GLY A 150 2.73 -14.14 -7.83
CA GLY A 150 3.45 -13.29 -8.75
C GLY A 150 2.46 -12.35 -9.47
N ALA A 151 2.93 -11.16 -9.85
CA ALA A 151 2.05 -10.15 -10.42
C ALA A 151 2.80 -9.17 -11.32
N THR A 152 2.06 -8.51 -12.21
CA THR A 152 2.52 -7.28 -12.88
C THR A 152 2.26 -6.06 -12.01
N ALA A 153 2.90 -4.95 -12.32
CA ALA A 153 2.46 -3.65 -11.81
C ALA A 153 1.00 -3.41 -12.20
N PRO A 154 0.17 -2.87 -11.30
CA PRO A 154 -1.22 -2.56 -11.64
C PRO A 154 -1.29 -1.38 -12.61
N LEU A 155 -2.15 -1.48 -13.63
CA LEU A 155 -2.39 -0.42 -14.60
C LEU A 155 -3.75 0.24 -14.35
N TRP A 156 -3.74 1.55 -14.08
CA TRP A 156 -4.96 2.35 -14.04
C TRP A 156 -5.40 2.72 -15.46
N VAL A 157 -6.63 2.37 -15.81
CA VAL A 157 -7.19 2.56 -17.15
C VAL A 157 -8.38 3.52 -17.17
N GLY A 158 -8.85 3.97 -15.99
CA GLY A 158 -10.10 4.70 -15.86
C GLY A 158 -11.32 3.79 -16.00
N ASP A 159 -12.51 4.35 -15.91
CA ASP A 159 -13.75 3.60 -15.91
C ASP A 159 -13.95 2.84 -17.24
N SER A 160 -13.88 1.53 -17.16
CA SER A 160 -13.87 0.61 -18.31
C SER A 160 -14.83 -0.54 -18.07
N ASP A 161 -15.46 -1.05 -19.15
CA ASP A 161 -16.43 -2.16 -19.16
C ASP A 161 -16.11 -3.25 -20.18
N GLY A 162 -14.99 -3.13 -20.87
CA GLY A 162 -14.51 -4.10 -21.82
C GLY A 162 -13.00 -4.27 -21.74
N VAL A 163 -12.51 -5.48 -21.98
CA VAL A 163 -11.09 -5.81 -21.88
C VAL A 163 -10.66 -6.83 -22.92
N GLN A 164 -9.43 -6.71 -23.37
CA GLN A 164 -8.72 -7.70 -24.16
C GLN A 164 -7.27 -7.76 -23.69
N ALA A 165 -6.70 -8.98 -23.62
CA ALA A 165 -5.30 -9.19 -23.22
C ALA A 165 -4.62 -10.19 -24.16
N ARG A 166 -3.30 -10.06 -24.28
CA ARG A 166 -2.43 -11.04 -24.95
C ARG A 166 -1.09 -11.11 -24.24
N VAL A 167 -0.55 -12.31 -24.17
CA VAL A 167 0.79 -12.60 -23.68
C VAL A 167 1.64 -13.00 -24.89
N LEU A 168 2.72 -12.28 -25.11
CA LEU A 168 3.70 -12.55 -26.16
C LEU A 168 4.93 -13.13 -25.46
N PRO A 169 5.20 -14.44 -25.59
CA PRO A 169 6.43 -15.04 -25.05
C PRO A 169 7.65 -14.30 -25.62
N GLU A 170 8.73 -14.21 -24.86
CA GLU A 170 10.01 -13.81 -25.42
C GLU A 170 10.48 -14.91 -26.39
N GLU A 171 10.89 -14.49 -27.60
CA GLU A 171 11.54 -15.39 -28.53
C GLU A 171 12.85 -15.81 -27.87
N GLY A 172 12.96 -17.08 -27.47
CA GLY A 172 14.21 -17.62 -26.94
C GLY A 172 15.29 -17.41 -27.99
N ASP A 173 16.39 -16.76 -27.61
CA ASP A 173 17.62 -16.75 -28.38
C ASP A 173 18.03 -18.23 -28.53
N GLY A 174 17.89 -18.76 -29.74
CA GLY A 174 17.99 -20.18 -30.12
C GLY A 174 19.33 -20.86 -29.85
N SER A 175 19.98 -20.58 -28.76
CA SER A 175 21.31 -21.09 -28.38
C SER A 175 21.31 -22.32 -27.45
N ASP A 176 20.13 -22.72 -26.88
CA ASP A 176 20.04 -23.95 -26.08
C ASP A 176 19.09 -24.97 -26.74
N ASP A 177 19.69 -26.01 -27.33
CA ASP A 177 19.05 -27.20 -27.94
C ASP A 177 18.33 -28.12 -26.91
N SER A 178 18.03 -27.59 -25.70
CA SER A 178 17.40 -28.34 -24.61
C SER A 178 15.88 -28.28 -24.60
N GLY A 179 15.23 -27.57 -25.53
CA GLY A 179 13.76 -27.58 -25.69
C GLY A 179 12.91 -27.11 -24.50
N ASP A 180 13.53 -26.66 -23.43
CA ASP A 180 12.92 -26.26 -22.14
C ASP A 180 13.24 -24.80 -21.88
N GLY A 181 12.91 -23.94 -22.86
CA GLY A 181 12.94 -22.48 -22.63
C GLY A 181 12.02 -22.12 -21.48
N PRO A 182 12.31 -21.09 -20.69
CA PRO A 182 11.48 -20.69 -19.57
C PRO A 182 10.06 -20.42 -20.08
N GLY A 183 9.15 -21.34 -19.73
CA GLY A 183 7.73 -21.24 -20.07
C GLY A 183 7.07 -20.07 -19.35
N LEU A 184 5.88 -19.70 -19.79
CA LEU A 184 5.07 -18.73 -19.05
C LEU A 184 4.65 -19.30 -17.69
N PRO A 185 4.57 -18.47 -16.61
CA PRO A 185 4.13 -18.90 -15.30
C PRO A 185 2.77 -19.56 -15.31
N ARG A 186 2.54 -20.50 -14.38
CA ARG A 186 1.27 -21.19 -14.25
C ARG A 186 0.20 -20.32 -13.63
N GLY A 187 -1.07 -20.57 -13.99
CA GLY A 187 -2.22 -19.90 -13.39
C GLY A 187 -2.35 -18.44 -13.78
N LEU A 188 -1.81 -18.04 -14.93
CA LEU A 188 -1.93 -16.68 -15.46
C LEU A 188 -3.40 -16.28 -15.58
N ARG A 189 -3.76 -15.16 -14.95
CA ARG A 189 -5.09 -14.58 -15.02
C ARG A 189 -5.02 -13.06 -14.96
N LEU A 190 -5.97 -12.43 -15.64
CA LEU A 190 -6.17 -10.98 -15.59
C LEU A 190 -7.14 -10.65 -14.47
N ASP A 191 -6.68 -9.87 -13.50
CA ASP A 191 -7.52 -9.34 -12.42
C ASP A 191 -7.94 -7.91 -12.75
N LEU A 192 -9.26 -7.67 -12.71
CA LEU A 192 -9.89 -6.38 -12.93
C LEU A 192 -10.40 -5.86 -11.60
N VAL A 193 -10.04 -4.63 -11.26
CA VAL A 193 -10.34 -4.04 -9.95
C VAL A 193 -11.22 -2.81 -10.12
N ASP A 194 -12.38 -2.85 -9.49
CA ASP A 194 -13.16 -1.68 -9.15
C ASP A 194 -12.71 -1.20 -7.76
N PRO A 195 -12.13 0.01 -7.63
CA PRO A 195 -11.69 0.54 -6.34
C PRO A 195 -12.84 0.79 -5.35
N GLY A 196 -14.06 0.89 -5.84
CA GLY A 196 -15.23 1.27 -5.07
C GLY A 196 -15.19 2.73 -4.61
N ASP A 197 -16.29 3.15 -4.01
CA ASP A 197 -16.38 4.42 -3.31
C ASP A 197 -15.62 4.39 -1.97
N ALA A 198 -15.25 5.58 -1.49
CA ALA A 198 -14.76 5.70 -0.12
C ALA A 198 -15.85 5.22 0.83
N PRO A 199 -15.55 4.33 1.80
CA PRO A 199 -16.55 3.92 2.77
C PRO A 199 -17.09 5.17 3.48
N ALA A 200 -18.41 5.31 3.50
CA ALA A 200 -19.05 6.21 4.46
C ALA A 200 -18.65 5.75 5.85
N ASP A 201 -18.50 6.64 6.81
CA ASP A 201 -18.04 6.40 8.17
C ASP A 201 -17.78 4.92 8.53
N ASP A 202 -16.50 4.52 8.55
CA ASP A 202 -16.11 3.16 8.90
C ASP A 202 -15.89 3.06 10.41
N PRO A 203 -16.89 2.56 11.18
CA PRO A 203 -16.78 2.42 12.63
C PRO A 203 -16.03 1.15 13.05
N THR A 204 -15.39 0.43 12.13
CA THR A 204 -14.74 -0.84 12.41
C THR A 204 -13.58 -0.67 13.39
N PRO A 205 -13.28 -1.68 14.22
CA PRO A 205 -12.10 -1.68 15.08
C PRO A 205 -10.80 -1.47 14.29
N GLN A 206 -10.73 -1.98 13.05
CA GLN A 206 -9.58 -1.81 12.17
C GLN A 206 -9.38 -0.34 11.73
N ALA A 207 -10.47 0.36 11.38
CA ALA A 207 -10.41 1.78 11.00
C ALA A 207 -10.00 2.64 12.21
N ARG A 208 -10.54 2.33 13.37
CA ARG A 208 -10.15 2.97 14.63
C ARG A 208 -8.67 2.75 14.92
N ALA A 209 -8.17 1.51 14.87
CA ALA A 209 -6.78 1.18 15.13
C ALA A 209 -5.81 1.90 14.15
N SER A 210 -6.17 1.99 12.85
CA SER A 210 -5.36 2.73 11.86
C SER A 210 -5.28 4.22 12.21
N SER A 211 -6.37 4.81 12.67
CA SER A 211 -6.42 6.22 13.07
C SER A 211 -5.65 6.46 14.39
N GLU A 212 -5.82 5.57 15.37
CA GLU A 212 -5.13 5.62 16.67
C GLU A 212 -3.61 5.47 16.52
N ALA A 213 -3.13 4.74 15.52
CA ALA A 213 -1.69 4.64 15.21
C ALA A 213 -1.05 5.99 14.89
N ASN A 214 -1.85 6.98 14.50
CA ASN A 214 -1.44 8.36 14.21
C ASN A 214 -1.87 9.37 15.31
N ALA A 215 -2.42 8.92 16.45
CA ALA A 215 -3.07 9.80 17.44
C ALA A 215 -2.14 10.85 18.05
N ARG A 216 -0.81 10.62 18.05
CA ARG A 216 0.17 11.64 18.48
C ARG A 216 0.42 12.74 17.45
N LEU A 217 0.04 12.53 16.20
CA LEU A 217 0.27 13.48 15.10
C LEU A 217 -0.99 14.25 14.70
N ALA A 218 -2.16 13.64 14.90
CA ALA A 218 -3.46 14.24 14.57
C ALA A 218 -4.57 13.57 15.41
N PRO A 219 -5.72 14.22 15.62
CA PRO A 219 -6.86 13.62 16.31
C PRO A 219 -7.32 12.32 15.63
N VAL A 220 -7.80 11.37 16.43
CA VAL A 220 -8.40 10.13 15.92
C VAL A 220 -9.55 10.49 14.97
N GLY A 221 -9.58 9.89 13.80
CA GLY A 221 -10.53 10.19 12.74
C GLY A 221 -10.15 11.36 11.82
N ALA A 222 -8.99 11.97 12.00
CA ALA A 222 -8.51 13.02 11.10
C ALA A 222 -8.33 12.50 9.67
N HIS A 223 -8.71 13.32 8.68
CA HIS A 223 -8.50 13.02 7.26
C HIS A 223 -7.09 13.41 6.78
N GLU A 224 -6.41 14.26 7.53
CA GLU A 224 -5.06 14.74 7.22
C GLU A 224 -4.28 15.00 8.51
N ILE A 225 -3.01 14.65 8.49
CA ILE A 225 -2.03 15.04 9.48
C ILE A 225 -1.46 16.38 9.03
N PRO A 226 -1.55 17.46 9.84
CA PRO A 226 -1.15 18.78 9.41
C PRO A 226 0.37 18.90 9.23
N ALA A 227 0.79 19.80 8.33
CA ALA A 227 2.18 20.18 8.21
C ALA A 227 2.67 20.90 9.46
N LEU A 228 3.93 20.71 9.82
CA LEU A 228 4.63 21.44 10.87
C LEU A 228 5.94 22.04 10.32
N ASP A 229 6.42 23.10 10.95
CA ASP A 229 7.80 23.56 10.75
C ASP A 229 8.82 22.61 11.39
N GLN A 230 10.09 22.91 11.27
CA GLN A 230 11.16 22.06 11.78
C GLN A 230 11.17 22.00 13.32
N GLU A 231 10.91 23.10 14.00
CA GLU A 231 10.94 23.16 15.46
C GLU A 231 9.78 22.35 16.06
N ALA A 232 8.57 22.56 15.59
CA ALA A 232 7.39 21.80 16.03
C ALA A 232 7.50 20.29 15.71
N SER A 233 8.19 19.93 14.61
CA SER A 233 8.41 18.52 14.24
C SER A 233 9.31 17.74 15.20
N GLN A 234 10.02 18.40 16.12
CA GLN A 234 10.81 17.71 17.16
C GLN A 234 9.92 16.85 18.07
N GLY A 235 8.69 17.27 18.32
CA GLY A 235 7.72 16.49 19.10
C GLY A 235 7.32 15.17 18.44
N ASP A 236 7.51 15.03 17.12
CA ASP A 236 7.17 13.79 16.39
C ASP A 236 8.08 12.61 16.74
N LEU A 237 9.25 12.86 17.36
CA LEU A 237 10.13 11.78 17.88
C LEU A 237 9.41 10.88 18.88
N GLU A 238 8.53 11.43 19.69
CA GLU A 238 7.74 10.64 20.66
C GLU A 238 6.73 9.69 19.97
N ALA A 239 6.40 9.94 18.71
CA ALA A 239 5.47 9.11 17.96
C ALA A 239 6.14 7.88 17.32
N VAL A 240 7.49 7.84 17.27
CA VAL A 240 8.24 6.73 16.65
C VAL A 240 8.08 5.46 17.47
N ASP A 241 8.21 5.56 18.78
CA ASP A 241 8.19 4.42 19.72
C ASP A 241 6.83 4.20 20.39
N ALA A 242 5.84 5.03 20.07
CA ALA A 242 4.50 4.89 20.63
C ALA A 242 3.88 3.54 20.19
N ALA A 243 3.75 2.59 21.14
CA ALA A 243 3.03 1.36 20.92
C ALA A 243 1.53 1.69 20.73
N PRO A 244 0.84 1.17 19.71
CA PRO A 244 -0.62 1.17 19.72
C PRO A 244 -1.09 0.25 20.85
N GLU A 245 -2.05 0.68 21.66
CA GLU A 245 -2.59 -0.12 22.78
C GLU A 245 -3.16 -1.49 22.38
N ALA A 246 -3.26 -1.79 21.08
CA ALA A 246 -3.86 -3.00 20.51
C ALA A 246 -2.91 -3.89 19.70
N ALA A 247 -1.59 -3.76 19.80
CA ALA A 247 -0.66 -4.58 19.02
C ALA A 247 0.10 -5.60 19.90
N THR A 248 -0.63 -6.47 20.59
CA THR A 248 -0.02 -7.55 21.42
C THR A 248 0.01 -8.90 20.73
N ASP A 249 0.19 -8.97 19.42
CA ASP A 249 0.42 -10.25 18.73
C ASP A 249 1.41 -10.11 17.55
N THR A 250 2.64 -9.78 17.87
CA THR A 250 3.76 -10.09 16.97
C THR A 250 4.79 -10.91 17.73
N PRO A 251 4.95 -12.21 17.41
CA PRO A 251 6.14 -12.90 17.85
C PRO A 251 7.35 -12.21 17.24
N ASP A 252 8.32 -11.89 18.08
CA ASP A 252 9.62 -11.36 17.67
C ASP A 252 10.14 -12.15 16.49
N ALA A 253 10.31 -11.47 15.34
CA ALA A 253 11.05 -12.07 14.24
C ALA A 253 12.50 -12.19 14.68
N PRO A 254 13.08 -13.41 14.73
CA PRO A 254 14.48 -13.56 15.09
C PRO A 254 15.33 -12.80 14.08
N ASP A 255 16.16 -11.89 14.58
CA ASP A 255 17.19 -11.23 13.80
C ASP A 255 18.09 -12.31 13.17
N ALA A 256 18.11 -12.36 11.86
CA ALA A 256 19.19 -13.04 11.18
C ALA A 256 20.45 -12.16 11.34
N ALA A 257 21.32 -12.59 12.26
CA ALA A 257 22.71 -12.20 12.43
C ALA A 257 23.03 -10.81 13.02
N ASP A 258 23.05 -10.74 14.34
CA ASP A 258 24.17 -10.17 15.04
C ASP A 258 24.70 -11.24 16.01
N ALA A 259 25.62 -12.07 15.54
CA ALA A 259 26.46 -12.88 16.41
C ALA A 259 27.48 -11.96 17.07
N PRO A 260 27.64 -11.96 18.40
CA PRO A 260 28.66 -11.15 19.06
C PRO A 260 30.04 -11.69 18.68
N ASP A 261 30.89 -10.78 18.19
CA ASP A 261 32.32 -11.01 18.10
C ASP A 261 32.86 -11.12 19.52
N THR A 262 33.18 -12.34 19.94
CA THR A 262 33.82 -12.65 21.21
C THR A 262 35.32 -12.39 21.11
N GLY A 263 35.72 -11.13 21.23
CA GLY A 263 37.10 -10.73 21.53
C GLY A 263 37.18 -10.38 22.98
N GLY A 264 37.75 -11.27 23.81
CA GLY A 264 37.87 -11.10 25.22
C GLY A 264 38.84 -9.97 25.63
N ASN A 265 38.52 -9.27 26.70
CA ASN A 265 39.51 -8.97 27.70
C ASN A 265 38.87 -8.80 29.09
N THR A 266 39.39 -9.53 30.03
CA THR A 266 39.14 -9.49 31.47
C THR A 266 39.72 -8.21 32.06
N ASP A 267 38.99 -7.46 32.90
CA ASP A 267 39.46 -7.11 34.23
C ASP A 267 38.33 -6.53 35.12
N GLY A 268 38.43 -6.86 36.40
CA GLY A 268 37.42 -6.76 37.40
C GLY A 268 37.26 -5.39 38.06
N GLY A 269 36.15 -5.25 38.79
CA GLY A 269 35.92 -4.13 39.72
C GLY A 269 34.51 -4.15 40.30
N SER A 270 34.37 -4.70 41.48
CA SER A 270 33.19 -4.64 42.35
C SER A 270 32.80 -3.21 42.73
N GLY A 271 31.50 -2.98 42.91
CA GLY A 271 30.99 -1.78 43.59
C GLY A 271 29.48 -1.70 43.62
N ASP A 272 28.87 -2.22 44.68
CA ASP A 272 27.53 -1.94 45.18
C ASP A 272 27.20 -0.44 45.19
N LEU A 273 25.96 -0.05 44.97
CA LEU A 273 25.07 0.58 45.95
C LEU A 273 23.75 1.06 45.28
N MET A 274 22.67 0.61 45.90
CA MET A 274 21.32 1.18 45.78
C MET A 274 21.29 2.67 46.09
N SER A 275 20.46 3.42 45.35
CA SER A 275 19.68 4.49 45.98
C SER A 275 18.48 4.88 45.12
N ALA A 276 17.31 4.76 45.71
CA ALA A 276 16.07 5.34 45.26
C ALA A 276 16.13 6.86 45.41
N ALA A 277 15.69 7.61 44.41
CA ALA A 277 15.35 9.02 44.55
C ALA A 277 14.14 9.38 43.72
N SER A 278 13.13 9.74 44.43
CA SER A 278 11.87 10.39 44.16
C SER A 278 11.90 11.48 43.09
N GLY A 279 10.76 11.56 42.34
CA GLY A 279 10.47 12.49 41.28
C GLY A 279 10.59 13.97 41.66
N GLN A 280 11.08 14.72 40.70
CA GLN A 280 10.75 16.12 40.53
C GLN A 280 10.74 16.40 39.02
N GLY A 281 9.56 16.74 38.51
CA GLY A 281 9.37 17.20 37.14
C GLY A 281 10.17 18.50 36.92
N ILE A 282 11.19 18.42 36.08
CA ILE A 282 11.90 19.61 35.61
C ILE A 282 11.10 20.11 34.40
N VAL A 283 10.29 21.17 34.62
CA VAL A 283 9.78 21.98 33.50
C VAL A 283 10.98 22.71 32.91
N ARG A 284 11.52 22.19 31.80
CA ARG A 284 12.52 22.92 31.01
C ARG A 284 11.82 23.97 30.16
N THR A 285 11.66 25.17 30.71
CA THR A 285 11.40 26.41 29.95
C THR A 285 12.75 27.03 29.56
N GLY A 286 13.42 26.44 28.61
CA GLY A 286 14.57 27.03 27.93
C GLY A 286 14.35 26.92 26.45
N ALA A 287 14.39 28.04 25.70
CA ALA A 287 14.44 28.00 24.25
C ALA A 287 15.60 27.09 23.83
N LEU A 288 15.29 26.02 23.12
CA LEU A 288 16.29 25.11 22.56
C LEU A 288 17.13 25.92 21.56
N THR A 289 18.44 25.96 21.74
CA THR A 289 19.33 26.55 20.73
C THR A 289 19.40 25.60 19.53
N ALA A 290 19.64 26.13 18.34
CA ALA A 290 19.68 25.34 17.09
C ALA A 290 20.61 24.12 17.16
N ASP A 291 21.65 24.14 18.00
CA ASP A 291 22.61 23.05 18.23
C ASP A 291 22.07 21.87 19.06
N THR A 292 20.88 22.00 19.67
CA THR A 292 20.28 20.96 20.53
C THR A 292 19.11 20.22 19.83
N LEU A 293 18.68 20.67 18.66
CA LEU A 293 17.59 20.05 17.94
C LEU A 293 18.07 18.79 17.20
N ALA A 294 17.30 17.72 17.27
CA ALA A 294 17.52 16.56 16.40
C ALA A 294 17.41 16.99 14.93
N PRO A 295 18.24 16.45 14.02
CA PRO A 295 18.21 16.83 12.62
C PRO A 295 17.00 16.22 11.87
N ILE A 296 15.82 16.68 12.23
CA ILE A 296 14.54 16.30 11.61
C ILE A 296 14.10 17.44 10.70
N GLY A 297 13.65 17.10 9.48
CA GLY A 297 13.05 18.09 8.60
C GLY A 297 11.62 18.44 9.02
N PRO A 298 11.05 19.53 8.48
CA PRO A 298 9.66 19.91 8.72
C PRO A 298 8.70 18.82 8.26
N ARG A 299 7.71 18.46 9.09
CA ARG A 299 6.68 17.48 8.73
C ARG A 299 5.83 18.00 7.57
N PRO A 300 5.69 17.27 6.46
CA PRO A 300 4.73 17.63 5.43
C PRO A 300 3.29 17.33 5.90
N ALA A 301 2.29 17.94 5.26
CA ALA A 301 0.92 17.48 5.38
C ALA A 301 0.78 16.10 4.75
N ILE A 302 0.05 15.18 5.42
CA ILE A 302 -0.12 13.80 4.97
C ILE A 302 -1.60 13.44 5.05
N VAL A 303 -2.22 13.10 3.91
CA VAL A 303 -3.58 12.56 3.87
C VAL A 303 -3.56 11.19 4.51
N THR A 304 -4.37 10.99 5.55
CA THR A 304 -4.46 9.71 6.27
C THR A 304 -5.17 8.64 5.44
N ARG A 305 -5.12 7.41 5.89
CA ARG A 305 -5.89 6.30 5.28
C ARG A 305 -7.39 6.61 5.25
N ARG A 306 -7.94 7.22 6.30
CA ARG A 306 -9.32 7.73 6.30
C ARG A 306 -9.52 8.82 5.24
N GLY A 307 -8.53 9.70 5.05
CA GLY A 307 -8.59 10.82 4.09
C GLY A 307 -8.69 10.38 2.63
N TRP A 308 -8.11 9.24 2.25
CA TRP A 308 -8.28 8.67 0.91
C TRP A 308 -9.30 7.53 0.84
N GLY A 309 -9.99 7.23 1.95
CA GLY A 309 -11.08 6.26 2.00
C GLY A 309 -10.61 4.80 1.91
N ALA A 310 -9.60 4.42 2.70
CA ALA A 310 -9.19 3.03 2.84
C ALA A 310 -10.32 2.17 3.43
N ASP A 311 -10.62 1.05 2.81
CA ASP A 311 -11.42 0.00 3.45
C ASP A 311 -10.53 -0.83 4.37
N GLU A 312 -10.52 -0.49 5.66
CA GLU A 312 -9.63 -1.10 6.64
C GLU A 312 -9.92 -2.59 6.92
N ARG A 313 -11.06 -3.10 6.47
CA ARG A 313 -11.41 -4.53 6.56
C ARG A 313 -10.57 -5.39 5.62
N LEU A 314 -9.92 -4.80 4.63
CA LEU A 314 -9.06 -5.51 3.68
C LEU A 314 -7.70 -5.87 4.28
N ARG A 315 -7.14 -5.01 5.15
CA ARG A 315 -5.78 -5.20 5.67
C ARG A 315 -5.68 -6.27 6.76
N GLY A 316 -4.49 -6.83 6.88
CA GLY A 316 -4.07 -7.62 8.04
C GLY A 316 -3.55 -6.77 9.21
N PRO A 317 -3.00 -7.42 10.25
CA PRO A 317 -2.34 -6.74 11.38
C PRO A 317 -1.15 -5.89 10.94
N PHE A 318 -0.81 -4.88 11.75
CA PHE A 318 0.39 -4.07 11.55
C PHE A 318 1.66 -4.90 11.76
N LEU A 319 2.68 -4.61 10.97
CA LEU A 319 4.03 -5.15 11.16
C LEU A 319 5.02 -4.01 11.27
N TYR A 320 5.96 -4.15 12.17
CA TYR A 320 6.99 -3.15 12.42
C TYR A 320 8.39 -3.73 12.26
N THR A 321 9.33 -2.87 11.95
CA THR A 321 10.77 -3.16 11.97
C THR A 321 11.44 -2.32 13.06
N LYS A 322 12.74 -2.54 13.32
CA LYS A 322 13.42 -1.81 14.39
C LYS A 322 13.54 -0.31 14.11
N THR A 323 13.76 0.07 12.85
CA THR A 323 14.05 1.45 12.44
C THR A 323 13.81 1.63 10.94
N VAL A 324 14.05 2.83 10.41
CA VAL A 324 14.13 3.09 8.97
C VAL A 324 15.54 3.55 8.64
N LYS A 325 16.26 2.80 7.80
CA LYS A 325 17.63 3.10 7.34
C LYS A 325 17.66 3.61 5.90
N VAL A 326 16.68 3.21 5.08
CA VAL A 326 16.60 3.54 3.65
C VAL A 326 15.19 3.96 3.30
N ALA A 327 15.06 5.03 2.51
CA ALA A 327 13.85 5.37 1.78
C ALA A 327 14.01 4.91 0.32
N PHE A 328 13.19 3.95 -0.12
CA PHE A 328 13.12 3.54 -1.51
C PHE A 328 12.03 4.35 -2.23
N VAL A 329 12.42 4.99 -3.31
CA VAL A 329 11.49 5.73 -4.18
C VAL A 329 11.08 4.83 -5.34
N HIS A 330 9.77 4.72 -5.54
CA HIS A 330 9.11 3.96 -6.60
C HIS A 330 8.29 4.88 -7.50
N HIS A 331 7.90 4.38 -8.65
CA HIS A 331 6.74 4.86 -9.39
C HIS A 331 5.70 3.73 -9.47
N THR A 332 4.45 4.08 -9.78
CA THR A 332 3.40 3.05 -9.93
C THR A 332 3.27 2.53 -11.36
N ALA A 333 4.14 2.97 -12.26
CA ALA A 333 4.18 2.60 -13.69
C ALA A 333 2.86 2.85 -14.48
N MET A 334 1.89 3.50 -13.87
CA MET A 334 0.60 3.83 -14.47
C MET A 334 0.67 5.05 -15.39
N SER A 335 -0.39 5.27 -16.17
CA SER A 335 -0.55 6.50 -16.95
C SER A 335 -0.50 7.76 -16.07
N ASN A 336 0.15 8.81 -16.55
CA ASN A 336 0.13 10.13 -15.92
C ASN A 336 -1.15 10.94 -16.21
N ASN A 337 -2.04 10.38 -17.02
CA ASN A 337 -3.29 11.03 -17.43
C ASN A 337 -4.43 10.76 -16.43
N TYR A 338 -4.22 11.19 -15.18
CA TYR A 338 -5.25 11.20 -14.14
C TYR A 338 -5.38 12.60 -13.57
N SER A 339 -6.55 13.00 -13.05
CA SER A 339 -6.69 14.23 -12.26
C SER A 339 -6.23 13.98 -10.82
N CYS A 340 -5.73 15.01 -10.13
CA CYS A 340 -5.31 14.86 -8.73
C CYS A 340 -6.48 14.51 -7.79
N SER A 341 -7.72 14.79 -8.18
CA SER A 341 -8.92 14.35 -7.46
C SER A 341 -9.15 12.83 -7.56
N GLN A 342 -8.59 12.15 -8.58
CA GLN A 342 -8.67 10.70 -8.73
C GLN A 342 -7.62 9.95 -7.91
N ALA A 343 -6.60 10.64 -7.35
CA ALA A 343 -5.55 9.98 -6.59
C ALA A 343 -6.06 9.06 -5.45
N PRO A 344 -7.08 9.44 -4.65
CA PRO A 344 -7.68 8.54 -3.67
C PRO A 344 -8.23 7.24 -4.28
N SER A 345 -8.93 7.31 -5.42
CA SER A 345 -9.42 6.11 -6.13
C SER A 345 -8.29 5.24 -6.65
N LEU A 346 -7.23 5.85 -7.23
CA LEU A 346 -6.05 5.11 -7.66
C LEU A 346 -5.42 4.33 -6.49
N ILE A 347 -5.25 4.99 -5.33
CA ILE A 347 -4.66 4.37 -4.14
C ILE A 347 -5.57 3.24 -3.63
N ARG A 348 -6.90 3.40 -3.61
CA ARG A 348 -7.84 2.32 -3.26
C ARG A 348 -7.75 1.14 -4.23
N GLY A 349 -7.60 1.41 -5.53
CA GLY A 349 -7.41 0.38 -6.55
C GLY A 349 -6.13 -0.41 -6.33
N ILE A 350 -4.99 0.26 -6.14
CA ILE A 350 -3.69 -0.36 -5.82
C ILE A 350 -3.80 -1.18 -4.53
N TYR A 351 -4.41 -0.63 -3.48
CA TYR A 351 -4.60 -1.31 -2.20
C TYR A 351 -5.39 -2.60 -2.37
N ARG A 352 -6.53 -2.55 -3.07
CA ARG A 352 -7.33 -3.75 -3.33
C ARG A 352 -6.57 -4.78 -4.16
N TYR A 353 -5.84 -4.35 -5.20
CA TYR A 353 -5.01 -5.22 -6.02
C TYR A 353 -3.94 -5.94 -5.18
N HIS A 354 -3.19 -5.20 -4.36
CA HIS A 354 -2.18 -5.80 -3.49
C HIS A 354 -2.77 -6.81 -2.51
N VAL A 355 -3.95 -6.54 -1.94
CA VAL A 355 -4.54 -7.45 -0.94
C VAL A 355 -5.30 -8.61 -1.59
N LYS A 356 -6.14 -8.35 -2.60
CA LYS A 356 -7.03 -9.36 -3.17
C LYS A 356 -6.39 -10.16 -4.30
N SER A 357 -5.59 -9.51 -5.14
CA SER A 357 -4.94 -10.16 -6.28
C SER A 357 -3.59 -10.76 -5.88
N ASN A 358 -2.71 -9.99 -5.25
CA ASN A 358 -1.36 -10.44 -4.90
C ASN A 358 -1.30 -11.22 -3.56
N GLY A 359 -2.34 -11.15 -2.72
CA GLY A 359 -2.41 -11.85 -1.43
C GLY A 359 -1.63 -11.17 -0.29
N TRP A 360 -1.25 -9.88 -0.44
CA TRP A 360 -0.50 -9.15 0.58
C TRP A 360 -1.38 -8.74 1.77
N ARG A 361 -0.74 -8.38 2.91
CA ARG A 361 -1.46 -7.96 4.12
C ARG A 361 -2.11 -6.61 4.00
N ASP A 362 -1.50 -5.71 3.24
CA ASP A 362 -1.91 -4.32 3.05
C ASP A 362 -1.29 -3.81 1.75
N VAL A 363 -1.53 -2.55 1.41
CA VAL A 363 -0.80 -1.90 0.32
C VAL A 363 0.71 -1.96 0.58
N GLY A 364 1.52 -2.21 -0.44
CA GLY A 364 2.95 -2.46 -0.28
C GLY A 364 3.75 -1.24 0.21
N TYR A 365 3.39 -0.06 -0.27
CA TYR A 365 4.12 1.18 -0.01
C TYR A 365 3.71 1.84 1.31
N ASN A 366 4.68 2.45 2.00
CA ASN A 366 4.41 3.21 3.22
C ASN A 366 3.78 4.57 2.93
N PHE A 367 4.11 5.16 1.78
CA PHE A 367 3.58 6.45 1.34
C PHE A 367 3.31 6.47 -0.16
N PHE A 368 2.38 7.35 -0.56
CA PHE A 368 2.20 7.74 -1.95
C PHE A 368 2.41 9.25 -2.11
N VAL A 369 2.82 9.65 -3.31
CA VAL A 369 2.90 11.05 -3.73
C VAL A 369 2.20 11.16 -5.08
N ASP A 370 1.20 12.05 -5.21
CA ASP A 370 0.56 12.29 -6.50
C ASP A 370 1.33 13.34 -7.33
N LYS A 371 0.96 13.49 -8.60
CA LYS A 371 1.62 14.44 -9.50
C LYS A 371 1.45 15.92 -9.09
N CYS A 372 0.51 16.22 -8.19
CA CYS A 372 0.30 17.54 -7.59
C CYS A 372 1.12 17.73 -6.30
N GLY A 373 1.87 16.72 -5.86
CA GLY A 373 2.72 16.77 -4.68
C GLY A 373 1.98 16.56 -3.35
N LYS A 374 0.73 16.08 -3.38
CA LYS A 374 0.04 15.67 -2.17
C LYS A 374 0.60 14.32 -1.72
N ILE A 375 0.83 14.18 -0.42
CA ILE A 375 1.39 12.98 0.21
C ILE A 375 0.26 12.24 0.92
N TYR A 376 0.26 10.92 0.78
CA TYR A 376 -0.76 10.03 1.36
C TYR A 376 -0.08 8.97 2.22
N GLU A 377 -0.67 8.68 3.38
CA GLU A 377 -0.35 7.48 4.14
C GLU A 377 -0.71 6.26 3.31
N GLY A 378 0.23 5.33 3.14
CA GLY A 378 -0.01 4.06 2.47
C GLY A 378 -0.33 2.96 3.47
N ARG A 379 0.67 2.13 3.82
CA ARG A 379 0.53 1.03 4.76
C ARG A 379 0.18 1.50 6.17
N ALA A 380 -0.82 0.85 6.77
CA ALA A 380 -1.31 1.15 8.11
C ALA A 380 -0.27 0.83 9.20
N GLY A 381 -0.37 1.52 10.33
CA GLY A 381 0.50 1.32 11.49
C GLY A 381 1.14 2.60 12.02
N GLY A 382 0.82 3.75 11.41
CA GLY A 382 1.29 5.07 11.82
C GLY A 382 2.48 5.58 10.99
N VAL A 383 2.33 6.78 10.44
CA VAL A 383 3.30 7.37 9.49
C VAL A 383 4.67 7.69 10.10
N ALA A 384 4.75 7.96 11.41
CA ALA A 384 6.02 8.20 12.09
C ALA A 384 6.77 6.89 12.36
N ARG A 385 6.07 5.78 12.54
CA ARG A 385 6.60 4.50 13.01
C ARG A 385 7.34 3.73 11.90
N PRO A 386 8.27 2.83 12.26
CA PRO A 386 8.98 2.00 11.28
C PRO A 386 8.11 0.82 10.82
N VAL A 387 7.03 1.10 10.08
CA VAL A 387 6.14 0.08 9.54
C VAL A 387 6.85 -0.72 8.46
N MET A 388 6.83 -2.06 8.56
CA MET A 388 7.38 -2.94 7.53
C MET A 388 6.58 -2.81 6.24
N GLY A 389 7.24 -2.59 5.12
CA GLY A 389 6.65 -2.52 3.80
C GLY A 389 6.62 -3.86 3.06
N ALA A 390 6.09 -3.84 1.82
CA ALA A 390 6.18 -4.91 0.83
C ALA A 390 6.42 -4.26 -0.53
N HIS A 391 7.59 -3.64 -0.72
CA HIS A 391 7.90 -2.77 -1.86
C HIS A 391 9.27 -2.99 -2.49
N THR A 392 10.17 -3.73 -1.82
CA THR A 392 11.50 -4.04 -2.36
C THR A 392 11.92 -5.39 -1.81
N TYR A 393 11.73 -6.45 -2.58
CA TYR A 393 12.10 -7.80 -2.17
C TYR A 393 13.56 -7.87 -1.70
N GLY A 394 13.76 -8.45 -0.52
CA GLY A 394 15.06 -8.54 0.14
C GLY A 394 15.46 -7.32 1.00
N PHE A 395 14.70 -6.21 0.93
CA PHE A 395 15.01 -4.97 1.66
C PHE A 395 13.78 -4.30 2.28
N ASN A 396 12.67 -5.04 2.46
CA ASN A 396 11.46 -4.50 3.10
C ASN A 396 11.66 -4.16 4.58
N ALA A 397 12.53 -4.88 5.27
CA ALA A 397 12.86 -4.60 6.66
C ALA A 397 13.77 -3.38 6.78
N ASN A 398 13.51 -2.54 7.80
CA ASN A 398 14.28 -1.32 8.10
C ASN A 398 14.32 -0.31 6.93
N SER A 399 13.29 -0.29 6.12
CA SER A 399 13.13 0.66 5.01
C SER A 399 11.73 1.26 4.98
N THR A 400 11.56 2.26 4.14
CA THR A 400 10.26 2.87 3.84
C THR A 400 10.12 3.05 2.33
N GLY A 401 9.01 2.59 1.75
CA GLY A 401 8.70 2.73 0.33
C GLY A 401 7.80 3.94 0.07
N ILE A 402 8.19 4.75 -0.91
CA ILE A 402 7.46 5.95 -1.32
C ILE A 402 7.16 5.82 -2.81
N ALA A 403 5.89 5.58 -3.18
CA ALA A 403 5.48 5.43 -4.57
C ALA A 403 4.93 6.75 -5.13
N VAL A 404 5.51 7.21 -6.23
CA VAL A 404 4.98 8.35 -6.99
C VAL A 404 3.96 7.82 -8.00
N LEU A 405 2.71 8.29 -7.91
CA LEU A 405 1.65 7.87 -8.83
C LEU A 405 1.97 8.33 -10.25
N GLY A 406 1.95 7.39 -11.18
CA GLY A 406 2.25 7.59 -12.60
C GLY A 406 3.50 6.86 -13.07
N SER A 407 3.93 7.11 -14.31
CA SER A 407 5.14 6.56 -14.93
C SER A 407 6.16 7.66 -15.19
N TYR A 408 7.40 7.41 -14.77
CA TYR A 408 8.50 8.37 -14.88
C TYR A 408 9.70 7.82 -15.66
N SER A 409 9.48 6.85 -16.50
CA SER A 409 10.50 6.31 -17.40
C SER A 409 10.90 7.36 -18.45
N THR A 410 9.93 8.02 -19.06
CA THR A 410 10.14 9.07 -20.09
C THR A 410 9.69 10.46 -19.63
N THR A 411 8.70 10.54 -18.74
CA THR A 411 8.15 11.79 -18.22
C THR A 411 8.96 12.30 -17.04
N LYS A 412 9.40 13.56 -17.08
CA LYS A 412 10.11 14.19 -15.95
C LYS A 412 9.11 14.49 -14.82
N PRO A 413 9.42 14.15 -13.53
CA PRO A 413 8.60 14.60 -12.42
C PRO A 413 8.60 16.13 -12.30
N SER A 414 7.48 16.71 -11.89
CA SER A 414 7.37 18.14 -11.63
C SER A 414 8.22 18.56 -10.42
N ALA A 415 8.57 19.84 -10.36
CA ALA A 415 9.25 20.39 -9.19
C ALA A 415 8.44 20.19 -7.89
N THR A 416 7.11 20.16 -7.99
CA THR A 416 6.19 19.92 -6.87
C THR A 416 6.37 18.51 -6.31
N VAL A 417 6.45 17.49 -7.18
CA VAL A 417 6.72 16.09 -6.78
C VAL A 417 8.10 15.98 -6.10
N VAL A 418 9.15 16.58 -6.70
CA VAL A 418 10.51 16.55 -6.13
C VAL A 418 10.53 17.26 -4.76
N ASN A 419 9.80 18.35 -4.58
CA ASN A 419 9.68 19.03 -3.30
C ASN A 419 8.94 18.18 -2.26
N ALA A 420 7.83 17.53 -2.64
CA ALA A 420 7.08 16.65 -1.75
C ALA A 420 7.94 15.47 -1.26
N LEU A 421 8.66 14.80 -2.18
CA LEU A 421 9.62 13.76 -1.84
C LEU A 421 10.71 14.27 -0.89
N SER A 422 11.28 15.45 -1.16
CA SER A 422 12.34 16.03 -0.33
C SER A 422 11.86 16.32 1.10
N ARG A 423 10.66 16.85 1.27
CA ARG A 423 10.06 17.13 2.59
C ARG A 423 9.74 15.83 3.34
N LEU A 424 9.10 14.86 2.67
CA LEU A 424 8.76 13.57 3.27
C LEU A 424 10.01 12.83 3.72
N VAL A 425 11.03 12.76 2.86
CA VAL A 425 12.32 12.11 3.16
C VAL A 425 13.04 12.81 4.31
N ALA A 426 13.07 14.16 4.32
CA ALA A 426 13.72 14.93 5.38
C ALA A 426 13.11 14.62 6.75
N TRP A 427 11.79 14.60 6.83
CA TRP A 427 11.06 14.28 8.04
C TRP A 427 11.22 12.80 8.41
N LYS A 428 10.86 11.88 7.49
CA LYS A 428 10.81 10.44 7.80
C LYS A 428 12.18 9.87 8.18
N LEU A 429 13.23 10.17 7.42
CA LEU A 429 14.58 9.73 7.76
C LEU A 429 15.12 10.47 9.00
N GLY A 430 14.74 11.72 9.20
CA GLY A 430 15.11 12.51 10.38
C GLY A 430 14.60 11.91 11.68
N LEU A 431 13.37 11.38 11.70
CA LEU A 431 12.79 10.65 12.84
C LEU A 431 13.65 9.45 13.29
N HIS A 432 14.44 8.88 12.37
CA HIS A 432 15.33 7.75 12.64
C HIS A 432 16.81 8.16 12.63
N GLY A 433 17.12 9.45 12.73
CA GLY A 433 18.48 9.98 12.79
C GLY A 433 19.30 9.87 11.49
N VAL A 434 18.67 9.48 10.38
CA VAL A 434 19.34 9.16 9.12
C VAL A 434 19.57 10.40 8.26
N ASN A 435 20.82 10.58 7.80
CA ASN A 435 21.17 11.66 6.86
C ASN A 435 20.75 11.27 5.43
N PRO A 436 19.91 12.07 4.74
CA PRO A 436 19.48 11.78 3.36
C PRO A 436 20.61 11.69 2.33
N ARG A 437 21.77 12.32 2.58
CA ARG A 437 22.97 12.23 1.71
C ARG A 437 23.84 11.01 2.02
N GLY A 438 23.53 10.27 3.09
CA GLY A 438 24.33 9.16 3.58
C GLY A 438 24.31 7.92 2.68
N THR A 439 25.09 6.97 3.09
CA THR A 439 25.10 5.58 2.64
C THR A 439 24.96 4.67 3.86
N VAL A 440 24.39 3.50 3.66
CA VAL A 440 24.22 2.49 4.71
C VAL A 440 24.49 1.11 4.14
N THR A 441 25.10 0.24 4.91
CA THR A 441 25.19 -1.18 4.58
C THR A 441 23.99 -1.92 5.15
N VAL A 442 23.26 -2.61 4.29
CA VAL A 442 22.12 -3.45 4.64
C VAL A 442 22.36 -4.89 4.22
N THR A 443 21.67 -5.84 4.86
CA THR A 443 21.78 -7.25 4.49
C THR A 443 20.60 -7.62 3.62
N SER A 444 20.87 -8.23 2.47
CA SER A 444 19.84 -8.72 1.55
C SER A 444 19.06 -9.88 2.15
N GLY A 445 17.73 -9.85 2.03
CA GLY A 445 16.84 -10.97 2.31
C GLY A 445 16.63 -11.92 1.11
N GLY A 446 17.17 -11.58 -0.08
CA GLY A 446 17.00 -12.30 -1.33
C GLY A 446 16.77 -11.37 -2.53
N GLY A 447 16.35 -11.91 -3.65
CA GLY A 447 16.08 -11.22 -4.89
C GLY A 447 17.36 -10.84 -5.65
N LYS A 448 17.49 -9.59 -6.10
CA LYS A 448 18.64 -9.10 -6.90
C LYS A 448 19.99 -9.48 -6.32
N TYR A 449 20.11 -9.50 -5.02
CA TYR A 449 21.33 -9.90 -4.32
C TYR A 449 21.05 -11.19 -3.52
N PRO A 450 21.91 -12.20 -3.54
CA PRO A 450 21.74 -13.40 -2.74
C PRO A 450 21.48 -13.08 -1.26
N LYS A 451 20.62 -13.86 -0.62
CA LYS A 451 20.31 -13.72 0.81
C LYS A 451 21.58 -13.71 1.66
N GLY A 452 21.67 -12.80 2.61
CA GLY A 452 22.83 -12.62 3.48
C GLY A 452 23.92 -11.69 2.93
N THR A 453 23.85 -11.27 1.65
CA THR A 453 24.82 -10.36 1.05
C THR A 453 24.74 -8.97 1.70
N LYS A 454 25.88 -8.41 2.08
CA LYS A 454 26.01 -7.02 2.54
C LYS A 454 26.02 -6.08 1.34
N VAL A 455 25.04 -5.19 1.26
CA VAL A 455 24.84 -4.27 0.13
C VAL A 455 24.96 -2.82 0.62
N GLY A 456 25.81 -2.03 -0.02
CA GLY A 456 25.92 -0.59 0.23
C GLY A 456 24.87 0.17 -0.56
N LEU A 457 23.92 0.82 0.12
CA LEU A 457 22.86 1.62 -0.51
C LEU A 457 22.96 3.09 -0.09
N ARG A 458 22.51 4.00 -0.96
CA ARG A 458 22.19 5.36 -0.52
C ARG A 458 21.00 5.32 0.42
N THR A 459 20.98 6.18 1.44
CA THR A 459 19.84 6.28 2.38
C THR A 459 18.54 6.74 1.69
N VAL A 460 18.64 7.34 0.50
CA VAL A 460 17.54 7.55 -0.43
C VAL A 460 17.90 6.89 -1.74
N SER A 461 17.30 5.76 -2.03
CA SER A 461 17.55 4.92 -3.20
C SER A 461 16.31 4.85 -4.10
N GLY A 462 16.50 4.52 -5.36
CA GLY A 462 15.42 4.07 -6.23
C GLY A 462 15.20 2.58 -6.05
N HIS A 463 14.03 2.08 -6.40
CA HIS A 463 13.73 0.65 -6.34
C HIS A 463 14.78 -0.21 -7.07
N ARG A 464 15.26 0.24 -8.24
CA ARG A 464 16.31 -0.44 -9.04
C ARG A 464 17.63 -0.65 -8.32
N ASP A 465 17.89 0.08 -7.25
CA ASP A 465 19.11 -0.11 -6.46
C ASP A 465 19.02 -1.41 -5.62
N GLY A 466 17.80 -1.80 -5.19
CA GLY A 466 17.52 -3.00 -4.41
C GLY A 466 16.95 -4.17 -5.20
N ALA A 467 16.32 -3.94 -6.35
CA ALA A 467 15.63 -4.97 -7.14
C ALA A 467 16.01 -4.90 -8.63
N GLN A 468 15.71 -5.94 -9.38
CA GLN A 468 15.92 -6.03 -10.82
C GLN A 468 14.72 -5.41 -11.54
N THR A 469 14.72 -4.10 -11.74
CA THR A 469 13.59 -3.35 -12.28
C THR A 469 14.04 -2.01 -12.89
N SER A 470 13.22 -1.44 -13.77
CA SER A 470 13.38 -0.07 -14.28
C SER A 470 12.85 1.01 -13.31
N CYS A 471 12.06 0.61 -12.29
CA CYS A 471 11.47 1.51 -11.28
C CYS A 471 12.57 2.29 -10.50
N PRO A 472 12.41 3.57 -10.21
CA PRO A 472 11.23 4.44 -10.36
C PRO A 472 11.11 5.13 -11.74
N GLY A 473 11.70 4.60 -12.78
CA GLY A 473 11.82 5.22 -14.08
C GLY A 473 13.01 6.20 -14.17
N ASP A 474 13.63 6.30 -15.33
CA ASP A 474 14.89 7.05 -15.52
C ASP A 474 14.78 8.53 -15.13
N ARG A 475 13.66 9.15 -15.43
CA ARG A 475 13.49 10.57 -15.19
C ARG A 475 13.35 10.89 -13.69
N LEU A 476 12.64 10.06 -12.93
CA LEU A 476 12.54 10.23 -11.48
C LEU A 476 13.83 9.83 -10.78
N TYR A 477 14.48 8.75 -11.23
CA TYR A 477 15.75 8.29 -10.65
C TYR A 477 16.83 9.37 -10.70
N ARG A 478 16.94 10.11 -11.82
CA ARG A 478 17.89 11.24 -11.97
C ARG A 478 17.63 12.37 -10.98
N GLU A 479 16.41 12.57 -10.53
CA GLU A 479 16.06 13.60 -9.54
C GLU A 479 16.39 13.20 -8.10
N LEU A 480 16.74 11.93 -7.81
CA LEU A 480 17.05 11.48 -6.44
C LEU A 480 18.26 12.20 -5.84
N GLY A 481 19.22 12.63 -6.66
CA GLY A 481 20.31 13.51 -6.23
C GLY A 481 19.77 14.82 -5.65
N THR A 482 18.87 15.48 -6.36
CA THR A 482 18.19 16.71 -5.92
C THR A 482 17.36 16.47 -4.65
N VAL A 483 16.66 15.34 -4.55
CA VAL A 483 15.90 14.95 -3.35
C VAL A 483 16.82 14.84 -2.13
N ARG A 484 17.94 14.12 -2.25
CA ARG A 484 18.94 13.96 -1.16
C ARG A 484 19.46 15.30 -0.67
N GLU A 485 19.87 16.16 -1.60
CA GLU A 485 20.44 17.47 -1.26
C GLU A 485 19.40 18.40 -0.58
N ARG A 486 18.18 18.43 -1.10
CA ARG A 486 17.11 19.25 -0.50
C ARG A 486 16.68 18.70 0.85
N ALA A 487 16.52 17.39 0.98
CA ALA A 487 16.14 16.75 2.23
C ALA A 487 17.18 16.97 3.33
N ALA A 488 18.47 16.88 3.01
CA ALA A 488 19.54 17.15 3.98
C ALA A 488 19.53 18.61 4.44
N ARG A 489 19.36 19.57 3.52
CA ARG A 489 19.21 20.99 3.91
C ARG A 489 18.00 21.23 4.81
N LEU A 490 16.87 20.56 4.56
CA LEU A 490 15.69 20.63 5.41
C LEU A 490 15.91 20.04 6.79
N GLN A 491 16.88 19.15 6.97
CA GLN A 491 17.33 18.63 8.26
C GLN A 491 18.40 19.52 8.92
N GLY A 492 18.86 20.61 8.30
CA GLY A 492 19.98 21.42 8.78
C GLY A 492 21.35 20.78 8.55
N ARG A 493 21.51 19.89 7.58
CA ARG A 493 22.75 19.14 7.23
C ARG A 493 23.33 19.56 5.88
#